data_e2bc9d31ed659591fa7f392664640ef2
#
_entry.id   e2bc9d31ed659591fa7f392664640ef2
#
_cell.length_a   1.000
_cell.length_b   1.000
_cell.length_c   1.000
_cell.angle_alpha   90.00
_cell.angle_beta   90.00
_cell.angle_gamma   90.00
#
_symmetry.space_group_name_H-M   'P 1'
#
loop_
_entity.id
_entity.type
_entity.pdbx_description
1 polymer ?
#
loop_
_entity_poly.entity_id
_entity_poly.type
_entity_poly.pdbx_seq_one_letter_code
_entity_poly.pdbx_strand_id
1 'polypeptide(L)'
;MSDHSPAIDPGIIIRRSLFFMVMIALTLGNVFLLFRGLSSPQAMDQAQIAREIARGNGFTTKMIRPAAYTQAENAKKSVVAFAKFEDTYHSPLNPLLTAAILKLVGGGDGAKFKMSDNQLIFPLDRVIAAISTMFFLLAIGVNYLLISRVFDTKIAAVCAILMLFCESFWGYALSGLPQMLMLMLFSCAIYFVYRAIEAASEGRVAMVPAVIAGVFFTLLTLSHWMTVWIALGYIIFAAFAFRPRGIVAAAVLVMILIPAGFVMVHNSGISGTPFGTAYLTLYNGLAGSEDEVMRTVNLQDNLNLNGLFSKIIRVALLQTADIIPFLAGIIIAPLFFISLLHPFKRKPIATFRWAILLMWCTTAIGLAFFGVTPKGLDPNQLHLVFAPIMTAYGVAFLSILWSRLEFVISTPALRNVHHIVVVIVCSLPLLLSLPQRVSAGIQNRDRGGIPSWPPYYAPALNLNLKKIVPESQVIFSDQPWAVAWYADRISIWLPPDRAGFEKLDNAATDLDSAAAGILITPSSYGMNNLMDIPSKYKDFTSMVIDGQAMIATGTTATSLYDKDRKLEAVVKRYPYRVPLLGYFMTFYSAKPVKTSDTPDRP
;
A
#
# COMPACT_ATOMS: atom_id res chain seq x y z
N MET A 1 -26.84 -52.85 -1.24
CA MET A 1 -25.91 -51.71 -1.39
C MET A 1 -26.34 -50.65 -0.37
N SER A 2 -25.73 -50.66 0.80
CA SER A 2 -26.01 -49.67 1.84
C SER A 2 -25.20 -48.41 1.52
N ASP A 3 -25.88 -47.34 1.19
CA ASP A 3 -25.36 -45.99 0.92
C ASP A 3 -24.85 -45.39 2.24
N HIS A 4 -23.60 -45.70 2.58
CA HIS A 4 -22.91 -45.01 3.68
C HIS A 4 -22.36 -43.68 3.14
N SER A 5 -23.24 -42.67 3.11
CA SER A 5 -22.75 -41.29 3.08
C SER A 5 -21.79 -41.10 4.30
N PRO A 6 -20.53 -40.67 4.12
CA PRO A 6 -19.62 -40.51 5.24
C PRO A 6 -20.20 -39.49 6.21
N ALA A 7 -20.57 -39.95 7.41
CA ALA A 7 -21.04 -39.06 8.48
C ALA A 7 -19.96 -38.03 8.75
N ILE A 8 -20.27 -36.76 8.54
CA ILE A 8 -19.34 -35.65 8.77
C ILE A 8 -19.06 -35.61 10.27
N ASP A 9 -17.79 -35.75 10.68
CA ASP A 9 -17.36 -35.67 12.08
C ASP A 9 -17.84 -34.35 12.71
N PRO A 10 -18.70 -34.35 13.73
CA PRO A 10 -19.20 -33.15 14.40
C PRO A 10 -18.07 -32.22 14.89
N GLY A 11 -16.93 -32.78 15.29
CA GLY A 11 -15.75 -32.00 15.70
C GLY A 11 -15.13 -31.17 14.57
N ILE A 12 -15.28 -31.60 13.31
CA ILE A 12 -14.83 -30.81 12.16
C ILE A 12 -15.78 -29.62 11.95
N ILE A 13 -17.08 -29.83 12.07
CA ILE A 13 -18.08 -28.77 11.92
C ILE A 13 -17.85 -27.69 12.99
N ILE A 14 -17.73 -28.10 14.25
CA ILE A 14 -17.51 -27.17 15.38
C ILE A 14 -16.25 -26.33 15.15
N ARG A 15 -15.12 -26.95 14.80
CA ARG A 15 -13.86 -26.24 14.55
C ARG A 15 -13.95 -25.25 13.40
N ARG A 16 -14.62 -25.61 12.30
CA ARG A 16 -14.85 -24.72 11.16
C ARG A 16 -15.76 -23.56 11.55
N SER A 17 -16.86 -23.82 12.23
CA SER A 17 -17.80 -22.78 12.68
C SER A 17 -17.12 -21.79 13.62
N LEU A 18 -16.30 -22.27 14.56
CA LEU A 18 -15.52 -21.42 15.46
C LEU A 18 -14.54 -20.54 14.70
N PHE A 19 -13.80 -21.08 13.73
CA PHE A 19 -12.89 -20.30 12.89
C PHE A 19 -13.63 -19.19 12.14
N PHE A 20 -14.79 -19.50 11.52
CA PHE A 20 -15.60 -18.50 10.82
C PHE A 20 -16.16 -17.43 11.77
N MET A 21 -16.63 -17.81 12.97
CA MET A 21 -17.09 -16.84 13.97
C MET A 21 -15.97 -15.89 14.40
N VAL A 22 -14.78 -16.40 14.67
CA VAL A 22 -13.62 -15.59 15.04
C VAL A 22 -13.21 -14.68 13.88
N MET A 23 -13.21 -15.19 12.65
CA MET A 23 -12.92 -14.42 11.44
C MET A 23 -13.91 -13.26 11.27
N ILE A 24 -15.21 -13.51 11.41
CA ILE A 24 -16.25 -12.48 11.34
C ILE A 24 -16.06 -11.46 12.47
N ALA A 25 -15.86 -11.90 13.71
CA ALA A 25 -15.68 -11.01 14.86
C ALA A 25 -14.45 -10.09 14.70
N LEU A 26 -13.31 -10.64 14.26
CA LEU A 26 -12.11 -9.85 13.98
C LEU A 26 -12.34 -8.89 12.81
N THR A 27 -13.03 -9.30 11.76
CA THR A 27 -13.33 -8.44 10.62
C THR A 27 -14.21 -7.26 11.02
N LEU A 28 -15.31 -7.53 11.71
CA LEU A 28 -16.20 -6.48 12.20
C LEU A 28 -15.50 -5.57 13.21
N GLY A 29 -14.73 -6.15 14.14
CA GLY A 29 -13.93 -5.40 15.08
C GLY A 29 -12.93 -4.47 14.41
N ASN A 30 -12.17 -4.97 13.44
CA ASN A 30 -11.18 -4.17 12.72
C ASN A 30 -11.82 -3.06 11.88
N VAL A 31 -12.84 -3.37 11.08
CA VAL A 31 -13.45 -2.41 10.13
C VAL A 31 -14.32 -1.36 10.85
N PHE A 32 -15.05 -1.75 11.90
CA PHE A 32 -16.02 -0.83 12.53
C PHE A 32 -15.53 -0.23 13.86
N LEU A 33 -14.73 -0.95 14.65
CA LEU A 33 -14.28 -0.49 15.96
C LEU A 33 -12.86 0.08 15.92
N LEU A 34 -11.93 -0.57 15.24
CA LEU A 34 -10.50 -0.21 15.27
C LEU A 34 -10.09 0.71 14.11
N PHE A 35 -10.80 0.70 13.00
CA PHE A 35 -10.50 1.53 11.84
C PHE A 35 -10.67 3.02 12.14
N ARG A 36 -9.66 3.81 11.73
CA ARG A 36 -9.60 5.27 12.00
C ARG A 36 -9.54 6.13 10.74
N GLY A 37 -9.65 5.54 9.57
CA GLY A 37 -9.46 6.18 8.27
C GLY A 37 -8.20 5.68 7.55
N LEU A 38 -8.06 6.04 6.28
CA LEU A 38 -6.88 5.69 5.51
C LEU A 38 -5.64 6.40 6.07
N SER A 39 -4.56 5.65 6.29
CA SER A 39 -3.30 6.17 6.85
C SER A 39 -2.14 6.17 5.85
N SER A 40 -2.32 5.52 4.69
CA SER A 40 -1.29 5.45 3.65
C SER A 40 -1.49 6.54 2.59
N PRO A 41 -0.46 7.35 2.28
CA PRO A 41 -0.47 8.32 1.19
C PRO A 41 -0.92 7.74 -0.14
N GLN A 42 -0.32 6.63 -0.55
CA GLN A 42 -0.62 6.01 -1.84
C GLN A 42 -1.99 5.31 -1.88
N ALA A 43 -2.54 4.91 -0.73
CA ALA A 43 -3.91 4.40 -0.68
C ALA A 43 -4.93 5.50 -0.97
N MET A 44 -4.76 6.71 -0.39
CA MET A 44 -5.60 7.87 -0.67
C MET A 44 -5.47 8.32 -2.12
N ASP A 45 -4.25 8.29 -2.65
CA ASP A 45 -3.98 8.66 -4.04
C ASP A 45 -4.67 7.68 -5.02
N GLN A 46 -4.54 6.37 -4.82
CA GLN A 46 -5.27 5.38 -5.63
C GLN A 46 -6.79 5.47 -5.45
N ALA A 47 -7.27 5.75 -4.23
CA ALA A 47 -8.69 5.89 -3.96
C ALA A 47 -9.30 7.10 -4.68
N GLN A 48 -8.59 8.25 -4.75
CA GLN A 48 -9.07 9.41 -5.49
C GLN A 48 -9.07 9.16 -7.01
N ILE A 49 -8.07 8.46 -7.57
CA ILE A 49 -8.07 8.02 -8.98
C ILE A 49 -9.28 7.11 -9.25
N ALA A 50 -9.52 6.13 -8.36
CA ALA A 50 -10.68 5.25 -8.47
C ALA A 50 -12.01 6.03 -8.47
N ARG A 51 -12.11 7.10 -7.67
CA ARG A 51 -13.27 7.99 -7.65
C ARG A 51 -13.42 8.76 -8.96
N GLU A 52 -12.33 9.27 -9.54
CA GLU A 52 -12.38 9.97 -10.84
C GLU A 52 -12.80 9.00 -11.96
N ILE A 53 -12.31 7.76 -11.97
CA ILE A 53 -12.78 6.73 -12.90
C ILE A 53 -14.28 6.45 -12.72
N ALA A 54 -14.75 6.32 -11.48
CA ALA A 54 -16.16 6.08 -11.17
C ALA A 54 -17.09 7.23 -11.62
N ARG A 55 -16.55 8.47 -11.67
CA ARG A 55 -17.21 9.68 -12.21
C ARG A 55 -17.19 9.77 -13.72
N GLY A 56 -16.43 8.91 -14.40
CA GLY A 56 -16.27 8.93 -15.86
C GLY A 56 -15.18 9.88 -16.36
N ASN A 57 -14.32 10.41 -15.49
CA ASN A 57 -13.21 11.30 -15.86
C ASN A 57 -11.97 10.54 -16.39
N GLY A 58 -12.02 9.20 -16.48
CA GLY A 58 -10.89 8.39 -16.92
C GLY A 58 -9.85 8.17 -15.83
N PHE A 59 -8.65 7.74 -16.21
CA PHE A 59 -7.54 7.47 -15.30
C PHE A 59 -6.79 8.77 -14.96
N THR A 60 -7.49 9.67 -14.25
CA THR A 60 -7.02 11.01 -13.91
C THR A 60 -6.78 11.15 -12.41
N THR A 61 -5.91 12.08 -12.03
CA THR A 61 -5.56 12.37 -10.63
C THR A 61 -5.77 13.84 -10.30
N LYS A 62 -6.20 14.10 -9.06
CA LYS A 62 -6.21 15.43 -8.46
C LYS A 62 -4.96 15.71 -7.61
N MET A 63 -4.11 14.70 -7.43
CA MET A 63 -2.81 14.84 -6.80
C MET A 63 -1.73 15.04 -7.86
N ILE A 64 -1.18 16.23 -7.96
CA ILE A 64 -0.17 16.59 -8.95
C ILE A 64 1.22 16.46 -8.36
N ARG A 65 2.02 15.54 -8.90
CA ARG A 65 3.46 15.45 -8.63
C ARG A 65 4.21 16.45 -9.52
N PRO A 66 5.04 17.34 -8.97
CA PRO A 66 5.84 18.27 -9.79
C PRO A 66 6.64 17.59 -10.89
N ALA A 67 7.25 16.44 -10.58
CA ALA A 67 7.99 15.64 -11.55
C ALA A 67 7.10 15.13 -12.71
N ALA A 68 5.88 14.65 -12.40
CA ALA A 68 4.93 14.20 -13.42
C ALA A 68 4.45 15.35 -14.31
N TYR A 69 4.19 16.51 -13.71
CA TYR A 69 3.83 17.72 -14.44
C TYR A 69 4.93 18.12 -15.42
N THR A 70 6.19 18.18 -14.95
CA THR A 70 7.33 18.53 -15.81
C THR A 70 7.54 17.51 -16.95
N GLN A 71 7.34 16.21 -16.68
CA GLN A 71 7.40 15.20 -17.75
C GLN A 71 6.31 15.44 -18.81
N ALA A 72 5.07 15.69 -18.38
CA ALA A 72 3.96 15.94 -19.28
C ALA A 72 4.14 17.25 -20.08
N GLU A 73 4.63 18.30 -19.44
CA GLU A 73 4.95 19.58 -20.09
C GLU A 73 6.04 19.41 -21.17
N ASN A 74 7.11 18.69 -20.85
CA ASN A 74 8.20 18.42 -21.76
C ASN A 74 7.74 17.56 -22.95
N ALA A 75 6.89 16.56 -22.71
CA ALA A 75 6.35 15.69 -23.76
C ALA A 75 5.43 16.44 -24.73
N LYS A 76 4.53 17.27 -24.20
CA LYS A 76 3.57 18.05 -24.98
C LYS A 76 4.15 19.37 -25.52
N LYS A 77 5.32 19.80 -25.05
CA LYS A 77 5.95 21.10 -25.35
C LYS A 77 5.02 22.30 -25.13
N SER A 78 4.11 22.18 -24.17
CA SER A 78 3.09 23.18 -23.82
C SER A 78 2.67 23.03 -22.38
N VAL A 79 2.13 24.10 -21.79
CA VAL A 79 1.54 24.09 -20.46
C VAL A 79 0.40 23.05 -20.41
N VAL A 80 0.40 22.22 -19.37
CA VAL A 80 -0.57 21.13 -19.20
C VAL A 80 -1.61 21.53 -18.15
N ALA A 81 -2.88 21.33 -18.48
CA ALA A 81 -3.96 21.63 -17.55
C ALA A 81 -3.91 20.73 -16.30
N PHE A 82 -4.11 21.32 -15.12
CA PHE A 82 -4.22 20.57 -13.87
C PHE A 82 -5.56 19.82 -13.73
N ALA A 83 -6.61 20.36 -14.36
CA ALA A 83 -7.89 19.68 -14.43
C ALA A 83 -7.79 18.44 -15.32
N LYS A 84 -8.28 17.30 -14.82
CA LYS A 84 -8.20 16.00 -15.51
C LYS A 84 -6.75 15.59 -15.88
N PHE A 85 -5.80 15.88 -14.99
CA PHE A 85 -4.42 15.45 -15.18
C PHE A 85 -4.33 13.93 -15.16
N GLU A 86 -3.76 13.33 -16.20
CA GLU A 86 -3.65 11.88 -16.33
C GLU A 86 -2.55 11.32 -15.44
N ASP A 87 -2.85 10.24 -14.69
CA ASP A 87 -1.86 9.59 -13.81
C ASP A 87 -1.00 8.61 -14.60
N THR A 88 0.31 8.71 -14.44
CA THR A 88 1.31 7.80 -15.04
C THR A 88 2.20 7.14 -13.98
N TYR A 89 1.79 7.24 -12.70
CA TYR A 89 2.53 6.69 -11.59
C TYR A 89 2.00 5.33 -11.12
N HIS A 90 0.67 5.15 -11.08
CA HIS A 90 0.04 3.96 -10.55
C HIS A 90 -0.28 2.91 -11.62
N SER A 91 -0.20 1.64 -11.24
CA SER A 91 -0.72 0.53 -12.05
C SER A 91 -2.24 0.52 -12.06
N PRO A 92 -2.89 0.11 -13.18
CA PRO A 92 -4.30 0.39 -13.39
C PRO A 92 -5.27 -0.53 -12.64
N LEU A 93 -4.89 -1.78 -12.31
CA LEU A 93 -5.87 -2.78 -11.87
C LEU A 93 -6.53 -2.44 -10.53
N ASN A 94 -5.75 -2.01 -9.52
CA ASN A 94 -6.32 -1.70 -8.20
C ASN A 94 -7.28 -0.49 -8.24
N PRO A 95 -6.92 0.65 -8.88
CA PRO A 95 -7.88 1.74 -9.08
C PRO A 95 -9.11 1.34 -9.89
N LEU A 96 -8.98 0.52 -10.94
CA LEU A 96 -10.10 0.07 -11.76
C LEU A 96 -11.09 -0.83 -10.98
N LEU A 97 -10.57 -1.81 -10.23
CA LEU A 97 -11.42 -2.68 -9.39
C LEU A 97 -12.12 -1.87 -8.29
N THR A 98 -11.39 -0.98 -7.65
CA THR A 98 -11.94 -0.07 -6.64
C THR A 98 -13.00 0.84 -7.25
N ALA A 99 -12.76 1.40 -8.44
CA ALA A 99 -13.72 2.24 -9.15
C ALA A 99 -15.01 1.50 -9.52
N ALA A 100 -14.90 0.23 -9.95
CA ALA A 100 -16.06 -0.60 -10.25
C ALA A 100 -16.95 -0.76 -9.01
N ILE A 101 -16.37 -1.02 -7.84
CA ILE A 101 -17.11 -1.15 -6.59
C ILE A 101 -17.66 0.22 -6.15
N LEU A 102 -16.86 1.29 -6.22
CA LEU A 102 -17.34 2.64 -5.92
C LEU A 102 -18.54 3.04 -6.80
N LYS A 103 -18.51 2.69 -8.09
CA LYS A 103 -19.63 2.94 -8.99
C LYS A 103 -20.90 2.18 -8.56
N LEU A 104 -20.76 0.91 -8.15
CA LEU A 104 -21.87 0.10 -7.65
C LEU A 104 -22.52 0.67 -6.39
N VAL A 105 -21.71 1.18 -5.45
CA VAL A 105 -22.22 1.75 -4.20
C VAL A 105 -22.61 3.24 -4.34
N GLY A 106 -22.37 3.85 -5.51
CA GLY A 106 -22.61 5.27 -5.75
C GLY A 106 -21.56 6.20 -5.13
N GLY A 107 -20.32 5.69 -4.91
CA GLY A 107 -19.22 6.43 -4.30
C GLY A 107 -18.62 7.55 -5.16
N GLY A 108 -18.97 7.63 -6.46
CA GLY A 108 -18.68 8.76 -7.34
C GLY A 108 -19.54 10.00 -7.04
N ASP A 109 -20.73 9.81 -6.46
CA ASP A 109 -21.62 10.91 -6.08
C ASP A 109 -21.24 11.47 -4.70
N GLY A 110 -20.69 12.68 -4.68
CA GLY A 110 -20.29 13.36 -3.44
C GLY A 110 -21.47 13.70 -2.51
N ALA A 111 -22.72 13.69 -3.01
CA ALA A 111 -23.91 13.95 -2.20
C ALA A 111 -24.28 12.74 -1.32
N LYS A 112 -24.08 11.52 -1.82
CA LYS A 112 -24.44 10.28 -1.12
C LYS A 112 -23.53 9.98 0.08
N PHE A 113 -22.26 10.38 0.02
CA PHE A 113 -21.26 10.12 1.04
C PHE A 113 -20.78 11.42 1.71
N LYS A 114 -21.71 12.32 2.03
CA LYS A 114 -21.40 13.53 2.80
C LYS A 114 -20.96 13.14 4.21
N MET A 115 -19.92 13.82 4.67
CA MET A 115 -19.47 13.72 6.04
C MET A 115 -20.31 14.65 6.92
N SER A 116 -20.77 14.18 8.08
CA SER A 116 -21.43 15.00 9.10
C SER A 116 -20.40 15.56 10.08
N ASP A 117 -20.74 16.68 10.75
CA ASP A 117 -19.82 17.39 11.65
C ASP A 117 -19.32 16.54 12.83
N ASN A 118 -20.10 15.54 13.25
CA ASN A 118 -19.73 14.62 14.34
C ASN A 118 -18.94 13.39 13.87
N GLN A 119 -18.65 13.26 12.58
CA GLN A 119 -17.91 12.11 12.05
C GLN A 119 -16.42 12.42 11.97
N LEU A 120 -15.59 11.50 12.48
CA LEU A 120 -14.14 11.56 12.36
C LEU A 120 -13.62 10.81 11.13
N ILE A 121 -14.40 9.83 10.65
CA ILE A 121 -13.98 8.93 9.57
C ILE A 121 -14.85 9.21 8.34
N PHE A 122 -14.18 9.45 7.22
CA PHE A 122 -14.87 9.62 5.95
C PHE A 122 -15.55 8.30 5.53
N PRO A 123 -16.85 8.31 5.18
CA PRO A 123 -17.57 7.06 4.90
C PRO A 123 -16.95 6.21 3.81
N LEU A 124 -16.39 6.83 2.76
CA LEU A 124 -15.72 6.11 1.67
C LEU A 124 -14.43 5.42 2.11
N ASP A 125 -13.74 5.89 3.17
CA ASP A 125 -12.57 5.20 3.71
C ASP A 125 -12.91 3.78 4.16
N ARG A 126 -14.09 3.59 4.79
CA ARG A 126 -14.56 2.26 5.19
C ARG A 126 -14.86 1.37 3.99
N VAL A 127 -15.37 1.94 2.90
CA VAL A 127 -15.60 1.19 1.65
C VAL A 127 -14.26 0.68 1.10
N ILE A 128 -13.25 1.56 1.02
CA ILE A 128 -11.90 1.18 0.57
C ILE A 128 -11.30 0.09 1.46
N ALA A 129 -11.35 0.27 2.78
CA ALA A 129 -10.85 -0.73 3.74
C ALA A 129 -11.62 -2.07 3.63
N ALA A 130 -12.94 -2.02 3.42
CA ALA A 130 -13.75 -3.23 3.24
C ALA A 130 -13.37 -4.01 1.97
N ILE A 131 -13.09 -3.31 0.86
CA ILE A 131 -12.62 -3.92 -0.40
C ILE A 131 -11.29 -4.66 -0.16
N SER A 132 -10.33 -3.99 0.45
CA SER A 132 -9.02 -4.57 0.75
C SER A 132 -9.13 -5.75 1.72
N THR A 133 -9.98 -5.64 2.76
CA THR A 133 -10.26 -6.71 3.70
C THR A 133 -10.92 -7.91 3.01
N MET A 134 -11.83 -7.70 2.08
CA MET A 134 -12.43 -8.79 1.29
C MET A 134 -11.36 -9.59 0.53
N PHE A 135 -10.41 -8.92 -0.13
CA PHE A 135 -9.29 -9.60 -0.79
C PHE A 135 -8.42 -10.38 0.20
N PHE A 136 -8.20 -9.84 1.39
CA PHE A 136 -7.48 -10.55 2.45
C PHE A 136 -8.19 -11.85 2.86
N LEU A 137 -9.49 -11.81 3.10
CA LEU A 137 -10.27 -13.00 3.48
C LEU A 137 -10.28 -14.04 2.36
N LEU A 138 -10.40 -13.61 1.10
CA LEU A 138 -10.27 -14.50 -0.06
C LEU A 138 -8.87 -15.12 -0.14
N ALA A 139 -7.82 -14.35 0.13
CA ALA A 139 -6.46 -14.86 0.15
C ALA A 139 -6.25 -15.92 1.23
N ILE A 140 -6.85 -15.78 2.43
CA ILE A 140 -6.83 -16.83 3.45
C ILE A 140 -7.44 -18.13 2.90
N GLY A 141 -8.60 -18.04 2.24
CA GLY A 141 -9.28 -19.20 1.64
C GLY A 141 -8.42 -19.88 0.57
N VAL A 142 -7.87 -19.12 -0.36
CA VAL A 142 -7.00 -19.64 -1.44
C VAL A 142 -5.73 -20.28 -0.87
N ASN A 143 -5.08 -19.64 0.12
CA ASN A 143 -3.91 -20.23 0.78
C ASN A 143 -4.25 -21.50 1.53
N TYR A 144 -5.41 -21.58 2.19
CA TYR A 144 -5.86 -22.82 2.81
C TYR A 144 -5.99 -23.96 1.78
N LEU A 145 -6.59 -23.69 0.62
CA LEU A 145 -6.72 -24.68 -0.46
C LEU A 145 -5.35 -25.10 -1.02
N LEU A 146 -4.47 -24.13 -1.26
CA LEU A 146 -3.10 -24.37 -1.73
C LEU A 146 -2.33 -25.24 -0.75
N ILE A 147 -2.25 -24.81 0.51
CA ILE A 147 -1.41 -25.45 1.52
C ILE A 147 -1.94 -26.84 1.88
N SER A 148 -3.28 -27.03 1.92
CA SER A 148 -3.87 -28.34 2.13
C SER A 148 -3.54 -29.35 1.01
N ARG A 149 -3.33 -28.84 -0.22
CA ARG A 149 -2.92 -29.67 -1.36
C ARG A 149 -1.42 -29.96 -1.36
N VAL A 150 -0.61 -28.95 -1.01
CA VAL A 150 0.87 -29.09 -0.96
C VAL A 150 1.30 -30.02 0.17
N PHE A 151 0.78 -29.84 1.36
CA PHE A 151 1.12 -30.56 2.58
C PHE A 151 -0.05 -31.37 3.10
N ASP A 152 -0.83 -30.79 4.01
CA ASP A 152 -2.03 -31.36 4.61
C ASP A 152 -2.95 -30.28 5.20
N THR A 153 -4.15 -30.72 5.62
CA THR A 153 -5.18 -29.83 6.20
C THR A 153 -4.80 -29.25 7.55
N LYS A 154 -3.89 -29.89 8.33
CA LYS A 154 -3.45 -29.39 9.64
C LYS A 154 -2.54 -28.20 9.46
N ILE A 155 -1.52 -28.33 8.58
CA ILE A 155 -0.62 -27.23 8.25
C ILE A 155 -1.40 -26.07 7.63
N ALA A 156 -2.36 -26.37 6.74
CA ALA A 156 -3.24 -25.37 6.15
C ALA A 156 -4.05 -24.59 7.20
N ALA A 157 -4.61 -25.29 8.19
CA ALA A 157 -5.34 -24.67 9.28
C ALA A 157 -4.45 -23.77 10.16
N VAL A 158 -3.24 -24.24 10.51
CA VAL A 158 -2.26 -23.44 11.23
C VAL A 158 -1.93 -22.16 10.46
N CYS A 159 -1.62 -22.27 9.16
CA CYS A 159 -1.30 -21.09 8.33
C CYS A 159 -2.49 -20.13 8.21
N ALA A 160 -3.72 -20.63 8.06
CA ALA A 160 -4.91 -19.78 8.02
C ALA A 160 -5.12 -19.01 9.34
N ILE A 161 -4.89 -19.67 10.47
CA ILE A 161 -4.94 -19.02 11.79
C ILE A 161 -3.83 -17.97 11.89
N LEU A 162 -2.61 -18.29 11.48
CA LEU A 162 -1.49 -17.34 11.52
C LEU A 162 -1.73 -16.12 10.64
N MET A 163 -2.33 -16.29 9.44
CA MET A 163 -2.74 -15.16 8.62
C MET A 163 -3.79 -14.31 9.33
N LEU A 164 -4.82 -14.94 9.90
CA LEU A 164 -5.92 -14.24 10.56
C LEU A 164 -5.47 -13.46 11.80
N PHE A 165 -4.49 -13.98 12.55
CA PHE A 165 -3.95 -13.35 13.76
C PHE A 165 -2.64 -12.57 13.51
N CYS A 166 -2.31 -12.28 12.26
CA CYS A 166 -1.14 -11.48 11.90
C CYS A 166 -1.48 -9.99 11.87
N GLU A 167 -0.81 -9.21 12.71
CA GLU A 167 -1.01 -7.75 12.81
C GLU A 167 -0.72 -7.03 11.51
N SER A 168 0.38 -7.39 10.81
CA SER A 168 0.78 -6.76 9.55
C SER A 168 -0.26 -6.97 8.46
N PHE A 169 -0.84 -8.17 8.34
CA PHE A 169 -1.91 -8.40 7.36
C PHE A 169 -3.14 -7.52 7.63
N TRP A 170 -3.54 -7.33 8.89
CA TRP A 170 -4.63 -6.41 9.23
C TRP A 170 -4.25 -4.96 8.95
N GLY A 171 -3.00 -4.56 9.20
CA GLY A 171 -2.50 -3.23 8.84
C GLY A 171 -2.70 -2.95 7.35
N TYR A 172 -2.26 -3.85 6.49
CA TYR A 172 -2.46 -3.70 5.03
C TYR A 172 -3.92 -3.88 4.60
N ALA A 173 -4.68 -4.77 5.22
CA ALA A 173 -6.10 -4.96 4.92
C ALA A 173 -6.95 -3.71 5.17
N LEU A 174 -6.58 -2.91 6.17
CA LEU A 174 -7.27 -1.65 6.50
C LEU A 174 -6.69 -0.43 5.79
N SER A 175 -5.51 -0.54 5.18
CA SER A 175 -4.81 0.60 4.58
C SER A 175 -5.41 1.12 3.29
N GLY A 176 -6.09 0.25 2.52
CA GLY A 176 -6.52 0.54 1.15
C GLY A 176 -5.43 0.36 0.08
N LEU A 177 -4.22 -0.04 0.48
CA LEU A 177 -3.12 -0.38 -0.43
C LEU A 177 -3.41 -1.67 -1.21
N PRO A 178 -2.78 -1.89 -2.38
CA PRO A 178 -3.04 -3.05 -3.25
C PRO A 178 -2.51 -4.38 -2.72
N GLN A 179 -1.79 -4.41 -1.57
CA GLN A 179 -1.12 -5.61 -1.04
C GLN A 179 -2.07 -6.79 -0.85
N MET A 180 -3.30 -6.58 -0.41
CA MET A 180 -4.25 -7.68 -0.21
C MET A 180 -4.79 -8.23 -1.52
N LEU A 181 -5.00 -7.38 -2.53
CA LEU A 181 -5.28 -7.82 -3.90
C LEU A 181 -4.09 -8.61 -4.47
N MET A 182 -2.87 -8.10 -4.30
CA MET A 182 -1.65 -8.79 -4.74
C MET A 182 -1.48 -10.14 -4.03
N LEU A 183 -1.74 -10.21 -2.73
CA LEU A 183 -1.69 -11.47 -1.95
C LEU A 183 -2.68 -12.49 -2.50
N MET A 184 -3.91 -12.08 -2.80
CA MET A 184 -4.93 -12.96 -3.38
C MET A 184 -4.50 -13.45 -4.76
N LEU A 185 -4.09 -12.55 -5.66
CA LEU A 185 -3.68 -12.88 -7.02
C LEU A 185 -2.45 -13.79 -7.04
N PHE A 186 -1.44 -13.48 -6.21
CA PHE A 186 -0.26 -14.32 -6.05
C PHE A 186 -0.61 -15.71 -5.53
N SER A 187 -1.47 -15.80 -4.53
CA SER A 187 -1.92 -17.09 -3.99
C SER A 187 -2.64 -17.94 -5.05
N CYS A 188 -3.48 -17.32 -5.88
CA CYS A 188 -4.09 -17.98 -7.05
C CYS A 188 -3.02 -18.42 -8.06
N ALA A 189 -2.06 -17.54 -8.39
CA ALA A 189 -0.99 -17.85 -9.32
C ALA A 189 -0.20 -19.08 -8.87
N ILE A 190 0.29 -19.08 -7.63
CA ILE A 190 1.12 -20.20 -7.11
C ILE A 190 0.30 -21.47 -6.88
N TYR A 191 -1.02 -21.40 -6.67
CA TYR A 191 -1.89 -22.57 -6.67
C TYR A 191 -1.84 -23.28 -8.04
N PHE A 192 -1.95 -22.53 -9.13
CA PHE A 192 -1.86 -23.10 -10.47
C PHE A 192 -0.44 -23.47 -10.88
N VAL A 193 0.59 -22.77 -10.38
CA VAL A 193 2.01 -23.21 -10.52
C VAL A 193 2.19 -24.59 -9.89
N TYR A 194 1.68 -24.80 -8.67
CA TYR A 194 1.77 -26.11 -8.02
C TYR A 194 1.00 -27.19 -8.80
N ARG A 195 -0.20 -26.89 -9.32
CA ARG A 195 -0.98 -27.79 -10.18
C ARG A 195 -0.22 -28.17 -11.47
N ALA A 196 0.52 -27.21 -12.06
CA ALA A 196 1.36 -27.47 -13.22
C ALA A 196 2.54 -28.40 -12.89
N ILE A 197 3.17 -28.19 -11.73
CA ILE A 197 4.26 -29.04 -11.24
C ILE A 197 3.78 -30.46 -10.95
N GLU A 198 2.60 -30.62 -10.33
CA GLU A 198 1.97 -31.94 -10.12
C GLU A 198 1.74 -32.65 -11.45
N ALA A 199 1.08 -31.99 -12.41
CA ALA A 199 0.80 -32.54 -13.72
C ALA A 199 2.10 -32.97 -14.43
N ALA A 200 3.14 -32.13 -14.40
CA ALA A 200 4.44 -32.45 -14.99
C ALA A 200 5.10 -33.66 -14.31
N SER A 201 4.98 -33.78 -12.98
CA SER A 201 5.57 -34.90 -12.22
C SER A 201 4.86 -36.22 -12.46
N GLU A 202 3.59 -36.18 -12.85
CA GLU A 202 2.76 -37.34 -13.20
C GLU A 202 2.75 -37.65 -14.71
N GLY A 203 3.57 -36.94 -15.50
CA GLY A 203 3.62 -37.10 -16.96
C GLY A 203 2.40 -36.53 -17.71
N ARG A 204 1.53 -35.80 -17.01
CA ARG A 204 0.35 -35.15 -17.60
C ARG A 204 0.71 -33.78 -18.21
N VAL A 205 -0.18 -33.24 -19.06
CA VAL A 205 0.00 -31.94 -19.69
C VAL A 205 -0.03 -30.81 -18.63
N ALA A 206 1.11 -30.16 -18.43
CA ALA A 206 1.27 -29.08 -17.47
C ALA A 206 0.89 -27.70 -18.05
N MET A 207 0.69 -27.60 -19.37
CA MET A 207 0.54 -26.32 -20.06
C MET A 207 -0.68 -25.51 -19.58
N VAL A 208 -1.84 -26.17 -19.45
CA VAL A 208 -3.09 -25.47 -19.07
C VAL A 208 -2.96 -24.80 -17.69
N PRO A 209 -2.62 -25.50 -16.59
CA PRO A 209 -2.48 -24.83 -15.31
C PRO A 209 -1.32 -23.82 -15.30
N ALA A 210 -0.25 -24.04 -16.06
CA ALA A 210 0.87 -23.08 -16.15
C ALA A 210 0.45 -21.77 -16.85
N VAL A 211 -0.38 -21.84 -17.90
CA VAL A 211 -0.94 -20.66 -18.59
C VAL A 211 -1.94 -19.94 -17.70
N ILE A 212 -2.79 -20.66 -16.96
CA ILE A 212 -3.70 -20.04 -15.98
C ILE A 212 -2.92 -19.28 -14.90
N ALA A 213 -1.80 -19.85 -14.41
CA ALA A 213 -0.91 -19.13 -13.52
C ALA A 213 -0.40 -17.82 -14.19
N GLY A 214 -0.07 -17.88 -15.49
CA GLY A 214 0.32 -16.72 -16.28
C GLY A 214 -0.74 -15.61 -16.30
N VAL A 215 -2.03 -15.95 -16.40
CA VAL A 215 -3.14 -14.97 -16.29
C VAL A 215 -3.07 -14.23 -14.95
N PHE A 216 -2.92 -14.96 -13.84
CA PHE A 216 -2.83 -14.34 -12.51
C PHE A 216 -1.57 -13.51 -12.34
N PHE A 217 -0.42 -13.91 -12.90
CA PHE A 217 0.79 -13.08 -12.91
C PHE A 217 0.60 -11.82 -13.76
N THR A 218 -0.13 -11.88 -14.87
CA THR A 218 -0.49 -10.70 -15.67
C THR A 218 -1.35 -9.73 -14.85
N LEU A 219 -2.40 -10.22 -14.19
CA LEU A 219 -3.22 -9.39 -13.30
C LEU A 219 -2.41 -8.82 -12.14
N LEU A 220 -1.46 -9.59 -11.61
CA LEU A 220 -0.56 -9.14 -10.56
C LEU A 220 0.32 -7.98 -11.05
N THR A 221 0.90 -8.04 -12.25
CA THR A 221 1.71 -6.95 -12.81
C THR A 221 0.90 -5.69 -13.09
N LEU A 222 -0.38 -5.83 -13.40
CA LEU A 222 -1.30 -4.71 -13.55
C LEU A 222 -1.79 -4.13 -12.21
N SER A 223 -1.63 -4.85 -11.09
CA SER A 223 -2.01 -4.34 -9.75
C SER A 223 -0.93 -3.47 -9.11
N HIS A 224 0.35 -3.79 -9.37
CA HIS A 224 1.51 -3.01 -8.94
C HIS A 224 2.69 -3.29 -9.87
N TRP A 225 3.26 -2.26 -10.46
CA TRP A 225 4.33 -2.41 -11.46
C TRP A 225 5.57 -3.17 -10.97
N MET A 226 5.90 -3.08 -9.67
CA MET A 226 7.01 -3.83 -9.07
C MET A 226 6.81 -5.36 -9.10
N THR A 227 5.57 -5.84 -9.22
CA THR A 227 5.32 -7.29 -9.24
C THR A 227 5.75 -7.97 -10.53
N VAL A 228 6.19 -7.19 -11.54
CA VAL A 228 6.87 -7.72 -12.72
C VAL A 228 8.09 -8.58 -12.35
N TRP A 229 8.77 -8.25 -11.24
CA TRP A 229 9.90 -9.04 -10.74
C TRP A 229 9.48 -10.42 -10.23
N ILE A 230 8.30 -10.54 -9.62
CA ILE A 230 7.71 -11.84 -9.25
C ILE A 230 7.42 -12.65 -10.52
N ALA A 231 6.78 -12.03 -11.51
CA ALA A 231 6.43 -12.66 -12.77
C ALA A 231 7.68 -13.10 -13.56
N LEU A 232 8.76 -12.30 -13.53
CA LEU A 232 10.06 -12.66 -14.12
C LEU A 232 10.61 -13.97 -13.51
N GLY A 233 10.56 -14.09 -12.18
CA GLY A 233 10.95 -15.33 -11.49
C GLY A 233 10.14 -16.54 -11.95
N TYR A 234 8.83 -16.37 -12.13
CA TYR A 234 7.98 -17.43 -12.68
C TYR A 234 8.33 -17.77 -14.14
N ILE A 235 8.54 -16.78 -15.01
CA ILE A 235 8.90 -16.99 -16.41
C ILE A 235 10.21 -17.81 -16.51
N ILE A 236 11.24 -17.43 -15.73
CA ILE A 236 12.51 -18.15 -15.67
C ILE A 236 12.27 -19.59 -15.20
N PHE A 237 11.51 -19.79 -14.12
CA PHE A 237 11.17 -21.12 -13.63
C PHE A 237 10.45 -21.96 -14.69
N ALA A 238 9.44 -21.39 -15.34
CA ALA A 238 8.61 -22.07 -16.34
C ALA A 238 9.42 -22.48 -17.58
N ALA A 239 10.45 -21.71 -17.97
CA ALA A 239 11.32 -22.01 -19.09
C ALA A 239 12.09 -23.33 -18.92
N PHE A 240 12.45 -23.65 -17.67
CA PHE A 240 13.21 -24.87 -17.36
C PHE A 240 12.34 -26.02 -16.86
N ALA A 241 11.25 -25.72 -16.14
CA ALA A 241 10.47 -26.73 -15.44
C ALA A 241 9.43 -27.44 -16.32
N PHE A 242 8.85 -26.75 -17.31
CA PHE A 242 7.74 -27.28 -18.10
C PHE A 242 8.17 -27.68 -19.51
N ARG A 243 7.50 -28.72 -20.04
CA ARG A 243 7.69 -29.16 -21.43
C ARG A 243 6.47 -28.79 -22.27
N PRO A 244 6.60 -28.40 -23.53
CA PRO A 244 7.89 -28.14 -24.25
C PRO A 244 8.64 -26.96 -23.65
N ARG A 245 9.98 -27.10 -23.52
CA ARG A 245 10.82 -26.08 -22.89
C ARG A 245 10.69 -24.73 -23.61
N GLY A 246 10.55 -23.66 -22.83
CA GLY A 246 10.48 -22.28 -23.32
C GLY A 246 9.10 -21.87 -23.86
N ILE A 247 8.27 -22.77 -24.37
CA ILE A 247 6.95 -22.41 -24.97
C ILE A 247 6.02 -21.83 -23.91
N VAL A 248 5.92 -22.47 -22.74
CA VAL A 248 5.09 -21.95 -21.64
C VAL A 248 5.60 -20.58 -21.18
N ALA A 249 6.92 -20.44 -21.02
CA ALA A 249 7.52 -19.16 -20.64
C ALA A 249 7.28 -18.07 -21.68
N ALA A 250 7.40 -18.39 -22.98
CA ALA A 250 7.10 -17.46 -24.06
C ALA A 250 5.62 -17.05 -24.08
N ALA A 251 4.70 -18.00 -23.89
CA ALA A 251 3.26 -17.71 -23.83
C ALA A 251 2.94 -16.77 -22.66
N VAL A 252 3.48 -17.03 -21.46
CA VAL A 252 3.29 -16.18 -20.28
C VAL A 252 3.91 -14.81 -20.48
N LEU A 253 5.11 -14.74 -21.07
CA LEU A 253 5.78 -13.48 -21.39
C LEU A 253 4.91 -12.62 -22.33
N VAL A 254 4.38 -13.20 -23.40
CA VAL A 254 3.48 -12.51 -24.34
C VAL A 254 2.21 -12.03 -23.63
N MET A 255 1.62 -12.86 -22.75
CA MET A 255 0.42 -12.48 -21.99
C MET A 255 0.67 -11.28 -21.06
N ILE A 256 1.87 -11.15 -20.50
CA ILE A 256 2.25 -10.00 -19.67
C ILE A 256 2.58 -8.78 -20.53
N LEU A 257 3.34 -8.99 -21.63
CA LEU A 257 3.83 -7.88 -22.47
C LEU A 257 2.69 -7.16 -23.23
N ILE A 258 1.63 -7.86 -23.60
CA ILE A 258 0.51 -7.22 -24.32
C ILE A 258 -0.16 -6.14 -23.45
N PRO A 259 -0.74 -6.44 -22.27
CA PRO A 259 -1.38 -5.41 -21.47
C PRO A 259 -0.38 -4.40 -20.88
N ALA A 260 0.83 -4.82 -20.53
CA ALA A 260 1.90 -3.90 -20.13
C ALA A 260 2.27 -2.95 -21.26
N GLY A 261 2.34 -3.43 -22.51
CA GLY A 261 2.60 -2.62 -23.70
C GLY A 261 1.54 -1.53 -23.91
N PHE A 262 0.26 -1.83 -23.69
CA PHE A 262 -0.80 -0.81 -23.73
C PHE A 262 -0.58 0.29 -22.67
N VAL A 263 -0.23 -0.08 -21.45
CA VAL A 263 0.10 0.89 -20.39
C VAL A 263 1.34 1.70 -20.76
N MET A 264 2.37 1.06 -21.31
CA MET A 264 3.62 1.72 -21.73
C MET A 264 3.39 2.72 -22.88
N VAL A 265 2.56 2.36 -23.86
CA VAL A 265 2.19 3.27 -24.96
C VAL A 265 1.40 4.46 -24.45
N HIS A 266 0.42 4.22 -23.57
CA HIS A 266 -0.34 5.27 -22.91
C HIS A 266 0.57 6.23 -22.13
N ASN A 267 1.43 5.71 -21.27
CA ASN A 267 2.39 6.51 -20.51
C ASN A 267 3.32 7.32 -21.42
N SER A 268 3.82 6.72 -22.52
CA SER A 268 4.69 7.41 -23.46
C SER A 268 3.99 8.61 -24.10
N GLY A 269 2.70 8.50 -24.40
CA GLY A 269 1.91 9.61 -24.96
C GLY A 269 1.73 10.78 -24.00
N ILE A 270 1.76 10.53 -22.69
CA ILE A 270 1.51 11.54 -21.65
C ILE A 270 2.82 12.10 -21.11
N SER A 271 3.73 11.23 -20.67
CA SER A 271 4.95 11.60 -19.94
C SER A 271 6.22 11.60 -20.80
N GLY A 272 6.11 11.18 -22.07
CA GLY A 272 7.28 11.01 -22.96
C GLY A 272 8.13 9.79 -22.63
N THR A 273 7.77 9.00 -21.60
CA THR A 273 8.49 7.79 -21.19
C THR A 273 7.56 6.60 -21.03
N PRO A 274 7.94 5.38 -21.47
CA PRO A 274 7.06 4.21 -21.40
C PRO A 274 6.76 3.79 -19.95
N PHE A 275 7.65 4.10 -19.02
CA PHE A 275 7.50 3.73 -17.60
C PHE A 275 6.78 4.81 -16.78
N GLY A 276 6.28 5.87 -17.42
CA GLY A 276 5.58 6.96 -16.76
C GLY A 276 6.46 7.69 -15.74
N THR A 277 5.86 8.13 -14.64
CA THR A 277 6.59 8.78 -13.55
C THR A 277 7.17 7.77 -12.55
N ALA A 278 6.65 6.54 -12.53
CA ALA A 278 7.02 5.53 -11.53
C ALA A 278 8.51 5.14 -11.57
N TYR A 279 9.17 5.18 -12.73
CA TYR A 279 10.59 4.82 -12.83
C TYR A 279 11.50 5.77 -12.03
N LEU A 280 11.07 7.01 -11.77
CA LEU A 280 11.85 7.97 -10.98
C LEU A 280 12.06 7.51 -9.52
N THR A 281 11.27 6.54 -9.05
CA THR A 281 11.49 5.93 -7.72
C THR A 281 12.83 5.20 -7.60
N LEU A 282 13.50 4.88 -8.72
CA LEU A 282 14.89 4.44 -8.71
C LEU A 282 15.81 5.39 -7.92
N TYR A 283 15.55 6.68 -8.03
CA TYR A 283 16.39 7.75 -7.47
C TYR A 283 15.89 8.27 -6.12
N ASN A 284 14.74 7.78 -5.65
CA ASN A 284 14.21 8.10 -4.33
C ASN A 284 14.95 7.38 -3.20
N GLY A 285 14.59 7.72 -1.94
CA GLY A 285 15.10 7.10 -0.73
C GLY A 285 14.84 5.60 -0.63
N LEU A 286 15.02 5.02 0.56
CA LEU A 286 14.97 3.56 0.78
C LEU A 286 13.60 2.95 0.49
N ALA A 287 12.53 3.67 0.80
CA ALA A 287 11.15 3.19 0.65
C ALA A 287 10.55 3.45 -0.74
N GLY A 288 11.25 4.13 -1.64
CA GLY A 288 10.69 4.51 -2.94
C GLY A 288 9.46 5.42 -2.88
N SER A 289 8.97 5.73 -1.70
CA SER A 289 7.81 6.61 -1.43
C SER A 289 8.21 7.99 -0.99
N GLU A 290 9.44 8.19 -0.67
CA GLU A 290 9.98 9.47 -0.25
C GLU A 290 10.63 10.19 -1.43
N ASP A 291 10.47 11.32 -1.56
CA ASP A 291 9.86 12.17 -2.48
C ASP A 291 10.64 13.38 -2.92
N GLU A 292 11.95 13.40 -2.71
CA GLU A 292 12.76 14.50 -3.20
C GLU A 292 12.64 14.60 -4.73
N VAL A 293 12.74 13.48 -5.44
CA VAL A 293 12.65 13.46 -6.91
C VAL A 293 11.24 13.74 -7.41
N MET A 294 10.21 13.24 -6.71
CA MET A 294 8.82 13.44 -7.12
C MET A 294 8.33 14.89 -6.93
N ARG A 295 8.94 15.61 -5.99
CA ARG A 295 8.61 17.00 -5.65
C ARG A 295 9.36 18.03 -6.48
N THR A 296 10.36 17.64 -7.27
CA THR A 296 11.16 18.57 -8.06
C THR A 296 10.60 18.78 -9.46
N VAL A 297 10.77 19.99 -9.97
CA VAL A 297 10.55 20.33 -11.39
C VAL A 297 11.82 20.19 -12.23
N ASN A 298 13.00 20.12 -11.60
CA ASN A 298 14.27 19.91 -12.28
C ASN A 298 14.71 18.45 -12.10
N LEU A 299 14.35 17.59 -13.04
CA LEU A 299 14.61 16.16 -12.96
C LEU A 299 16.10 15.81 -13.09
N GLN A 300 16.86 16.60 -13.85
CA GLN A 300 18.26 16.25 -14.19
C GLN A 300 19.20 16.42 -12.99
N ASP A 301 18.98 17.42 -12.15
CA ASP A 301 19.83 17.71 -11.00
C ASP A 301 19.72 16.67 -9.87
N ASN A 302 18.68 15.83 -9.91
CA ASN A 302 18.42 14.84 -8.87
C ASN A 302 18.73 13.39 -9.29
N LEU A 303 19.21 13.15 -10.51
CA LEU A 303 19.60 11.83 -10.98
C LEU A 303 21.02 11.50 -10.49
N ASN A 304 21.13 10.83 -9.33
CA ASN A 304 22.41 10.50 -8.71
C ASN A 304 22.69 8.98 -8.80
N LEU A 305 23.59 8.60 -9.73
CA LEU A 305 23.98 7.19 -9.93
C LEU A 305 24.75 6.62 -8.72
N ASN A 306 25.58 7.40 -8.06
CA ASN A 306 26.30 6.96 -6.85
C ASN A 306 25.32 6.70 -5.70
N GLY A 307 24.33 7.58 -5.55
CA GLY A 307 23.24 7.40 -4.60
C GLY A 307 22.43 6.14 -4.88
N LEU A 308 22.13 5.85 -6.15
CA LEU A 308 21.44 4.64 -6.57
C LEU A 308 22.22 3.37 -6.18
N PHE A 309 23.53 3.32 -6.45
CA PHE A 309 24.36 2.16 -6.11
C PHE A 309 24.42 1.94 -4.59
N SER A 310 24.61 3.02 -3.82
CA SER A 310 24.59 2.95 -2.35
C SER A 310 23.22 2.45 -1.82
N LYS A 311 22.11 2.91 -2.44
CA LYS A 311 20.75 2.44 -2.13
C LYS A 311 20.61 0.95 -2.38
N ILE A 312 21.04 0.43 -3.54
CA ILE A 312 20.92 -0.98 -3.90
C ILE A 312 21.59 -1.86 -2.83
N ILE A 313 22.82 -1.54 -2.44
CA ILE A 313 23.54 -2.30 -1.41
C ILE A 313 22.81 -2.24 -0.07
N ARG A 314 22.39 -1.03 0.35
CA ARG A 314 21.73 -0.82 1.64
C ARG A 314 20.40 -1.56 1.71
N VAL A 315 19.58 -1.50 0.66
CA VAL A 315 18.28 -2.20 0.62
C VAL A 315 18.47 -3.71 0.54
N ALA A 316 19.47 -4.22 -0.21
CA ALA A 316 19.77 -5.65 -0.24
C ALA A 316 20.16 -6.18 1.14
N LEU A 317 21.01 -5.45 1.89
CA LEU A 317 21.37 -5.81 3.26
C LEU A 317 20.16 -5.73 4.20
N LEU A 318 19.34 -4.69 4.08
CA LEU A 318 18.12 -4.52 4.89
C LEU A 318 17.15 -5.68 4.72
N GLN A 319 16.93 -6.16 3.50
CA GLN A 319 16.04 -7.28 3.21
C GLN A 319 16.49 -8.60 3.88
N THR A 320 17.80 -8.78 4.07
CA THR A 320 18.33 -9.96 4.75
C THR A 320 18.34 -9.80 6.27
N ALA A 321 18.67 -8.62 6.77
CA ALA A 321 18.70 -8.31 8.20
C ALA A 321 17.30 -8.32 8.83
N ASP A 322 16.32 -7.73 8.16
CA ASP A 322 14.94 -7.57 8.64
C ASP A 322 13.97 -8.56 7.99
N ILE A 323 14.43 -9.80 7.69
CA ILE A 323 13.61 -10.80 6.98
C ILE A 323 12.29 -11.12 7.69
N ILE A 324 12.24 -11.11 9.03
CA ILE A 324 11.03 -11.40 9.81
C ILE A 324 9.97 -10.31 9.60
N PRO A 325 10.25 -9.01 9.82
CA PRO A 325 9.32 -7.94 9.48
C PRO A 325 8.85 -7.96 8.02
N PHE A 326 9.74 -8.23 7.07
CA PHE A 326 9.39 -8.35 5.66
C PHE A 326 8.42 -9.51 5.38
N LEU A 327 8.50 -10.61 6.12
CA LEU A 327 7.57 -11.73 6.05
C LEU A 327 6.40 -11.57 7.05
N ALA A 328 5.84 -10.37 7.12
CA ALA A 328 4.68 -10.01 7.95
C ALA A 328 4.91 -10.16 9.47
N GLY A 329 6.13 -10.25 9.95
CA GLY A 329 6.43 -10.51 11.36
C GLY A 329 6.18 -11.97 11.79
N ILE A 330 5.93 -12.89 10.86
CA ILE A 330 5.69 -14.31 11.17
C ILE A 330 7.03 -15.02 11.38
N ILE A 331 7.39 -15.25 12.63
CA ILE A 331 8.70 -15.79 13.05
C ILE A 331 9.03 -17.14 12.40
N ILE A 332 8.02 -17.96 12.12
CA ILE A 332 8.20 -19.28 11.50
C ILE A 332 8.51 -19.21 9.99
N ALA A 333 8.15 -18.12 9.31
CA ALA A 333 8.27 -18.00 7.86
C ALA A 333 9.72 -18.09 7.35
N PRO A 334 10.75 -17.49 7.99
CA PRO A 334 12.15 -17.64 7.59
C PRO A 334 12.70 -19.07 7.65
N LEU A 335 12.06 -19.99 8.39
CA LEU A 335 12.45 -21.41 8.35
C LEU A 335 12.27 -22.04 6.96
N PHE A 336 11.56 -21.36 6.04
CA PHE A 336 11.53 -21.71 4.64
C PHE A 336 12.96 -21.86 4.08
N PHE A 337 13.86 -20.92 4.34
CA PHE A 337 15.24 -20.95 3.83
C PHE A 337 16.03 -22.12 4.38
N ILE A 338 15.83 -22.48 5.65
CA ILE A 338 16.46 -23.66 6.25
C ILE A 338 15.84 -24.95 5.66
N SER A 339 14.53 -24.95 5.38
CA SER A 339 13.85 -26.09 4.76
C SER A 339 14.35 -26.43 3.35
N LEU A 340 15.05 -25.51 2.67
CA LEU A 340 15.70 -25.78 1.38
C LEU A 340 16.77 -26.87 1.46
N LEU A 341 17.38 -27.03 2.62
CA LEU A 341 18.39 -28.08 2.88
C LEU A 341 17.75 -29.46 3.11
N HIS A 342 16.44 -29.52 3.38
CA HIS A 342 15.78 -30.79 3.66
C HIS A 342 15.34 -31.51 2.38
N PRO A 343 15.66 -32.81 2.18
CA PRO A 343 15.20 -33.57 1.04
C PRO A 343 13.74 -33.99 1.20
N PHE A 344 12.81 -33.21 0.67
CA PHE A 344 11.39 -33.59 0.65
C PHE A 344 11.17 -34.80 -0.25
N LYS A 345 10.51 -35.84 0.28
CA LYS A 345 10.24 -37.10 -0.45
C LYS A 345 9.35 -36.91 -1.68
N ARG A 346 8.35 -36.00 -1.60
CA ARG A 346 7.44 -35.72 -2.71
C ARG A 346 8.09 -34.76 -3.70
N LYS A 347 8.35 -35.22 -4.92
CA LYS A 347 8.98 -34.42 -5.99
C LYS A 347 8.28 -33.08 -6.26
N PRO A 348 6.92 -32.98 -6.33
CA PRO A 348 6.24 -31.71 -6.52
C PRO A 348 6.57 -30.67 -5.43
N ILE A 349 6.61 -31.08 -4.16
CA ILE A 349 6.93 -30.19 -3.03
C ILE A 349 8.37 -29.70 -3.15
N ALA A 350 9.30 -30.62 -3.47
CA ALA A 350 10.71 -30.28 -3.65
C ALA A 350 10.95 -29.33 -4.83
N THR A 351 10.20 -29.45 -5.94
CA THR A 351 10.28 -28.56 -7.09
C THR A 351 9.64 -27.21 -6.80
N PHE A 352 8.48 -27.20 -6.13
CA PHE A 352 7.72 -25.99 -5.84
C PHE A 352 8.49 -25.00 -4.95
N ARG A 353 9.25 -25.48 -3.96
CA ARG A 353 10.08 -24.60 -3.13
C ARG A 353 11.09 -23.78 -3.94
N TRP A 354 11.66 -24.38 -5.00
CA TRP A 354 12.61 -23.69 -5.88
C TRP A 354 11.92 -22.63 -6.75
N ALA A 355 10.67 -22.89 -7.16
CA ALA A 355 9.86 -21.87 -7.83
C ALA A 355 9.62 -20.66 -6.91
N ILE A 356 9.22 -20.92 -5.65
CA ILE A 356 9.02 -19.85 -4.65
C ILE A 356 10.32 -19.09 -4.38
N LEU A 357 11.45 -19.80 -4.19
CA LEU A 357 12.74 -19.16 -3.96
C LEU A 357 13.16 -18.27 -5.13
N LEU A 358 13.01 -18.75 -6.37
CA LEU A 358 13.39 -17.99 -7.56
C LEU A 358 12.55 -16.72 -7.72
N MET A 359 11.23 -16.81 -7.52
CA MET A 359 10.34 -15.65 -7.53
C MET A 359 10.70 -14.67 -6.40
N TRP A 360 11.03 -15.16 -5.21
CA TRP A 360 11.46 -14.33 -4.10
C TRP A 360 12.79 -13.62 -4.39
N CYS A 361 13.80 -14.33 -4.93
CA CYS A 361 15.08 -13.75 -5.29
C CYS A 361 14.97 -12.64 -6.33
N THR A 362 14.20 -12.88 -7.41
CA THR A 362 13.96 -11.82 -8.42
C THR A 362 13.25 -10.63 -7.83
N THR A 363 12.28 -10.84 -6.94
CA THR A 363 11.60 -9.77 -6.20
C THR A 363 12.58 -8.98 -5.34
N ALA A 364 13.46 -9.66 -4.59
CA ALA A 364 14.45 -9.01 -3.75
C ALA A 364 15.42 -8.15 -4.56
N ILE A 365 15.81 -8.60 -5.76
CA ILE A 365 16.61 -7.80 -6.70
C ILE A 365 15.83 -6.53 -7.12
N GLY A 366 14.59 -6.66 -7.55
CA GLY A 366 13.78 -5.50 -7.93
C GLY A 366 13.63 -4.49 -6.80
N LEU A 367 13.34 -4.97 -5.59
CA LEU A 367 13.22 -4.12 -4.41
C LEU A 367 14.55 -3.45 -4.02
N ALA A 368 15.69 -4.06 -4.29
CA ALA A 368 16.99 -3.43 -4.07
C ALA A 368 17.18 -2.18 -4.95
N PHE A 369 16.66 -2.20 -6.18
CA PHE A 369 16.69 -1.03 -7.07
C PHE A 369 15.70 0.06 -6.65
N PHE A 370 14.45 -0.28 -6.41
CA PHE A 370 13.37 0.70 -6.22
C PHE A 370 13.15 1.11 -4.77
N GLY A 371 13.62 0.32 -3.83
CA GLY A 371 13.52 0.58 -2.40
C GLY A 371 12.31 -0.09 -1.75
N VAL A 372 12.51 -0.47 -0.49
CA VAL A 372 11.48 -1.02 0.41
C VAL A 372 11.92 -0.82 1.86
N THR A 373 10.95 -0.65 2.76
CA THR A 373 11.20 -0.59 4.19
C THR A 373 10.33 -1.61 4.96
N PRO A 374 10.85 -2.22 6.03
CA PRO A 374 10.06 -3.07 6.91
C PRO A 374 9.18 -2.27 7.87
N LYS A 375 9.38 -0.94 7.95
CA LYS A 375 8.68 -0.05 8.88
C LYS A 375 7.42 0.52 8.25
N GLY A 376 6.31 0.47 9.00
CA GLY A 376 5.04 1.05 8.57
C GLY A 376 4.38 0.31 7.41
N LEU A 377 3.52 1.03 6.68
CA LEU A 377 2.78 0.53 5.52
C LEU A 377 3.50 0.99 4.24
N ASP A 378 4.47 0.21 3.80
CA ASP A 378 5.21 0.49 2.58
C ASP A 378 4.45 -0.06 1.35
N PRO A 379 4.14 0.78 0.35
CA PRO A 379 3.49 0.35 -0.88
C PRO A 379 4.34 -0.62 -1.72
N ASN A 380 5.67 -0.61 -1.55
CA ASN A 380 6.59 -1.53 -2.22
C ASN A 380 6.77 -2.85 -1.47
N GLN A 381 6.09 -3.07 -0.33
CA GLN A 381 6.23 -4.30 0.45
C GLN A 381 5.66 -5.51 -0.28
N LEU A 382 6.49 -6.17 -1.11
CA LEU A 382 6.13 -7.36 -1.87
C LEU A 382 6.48 -8.67 -1.17
N HIS A 383 7.43 -8.69 -0.23
CA HIS A 383 7.77 -9.92 0.49
C HIS A 383 6.58 -10.48 1.28
N LEU A 384 5.65 -9.60 1.67
CA LEU A 384 4.43 -9.95 2.37
C LEU A 384 3.62 -11.05 1.65
N VAL A 385 3.59 -11.05 0.31
CA VAL A 385 2.79 -12.02 -0.46
C VAL A 385 3.36 -13.44 -0.37
N PHE A 386 4.66 -13.57 -0.10
CA PHE A 386 5.32 -14.87 0.07
C PHE A 386 5.14 -15.44 1.48
N ALA A 387 4.81 -14.61 2.47
CA ALA A 387 4.75 -15.01 3.87
C ALA A 387 3.87 -16.26 4.12
N PRO A 388 2.65 -16.42 3.55
CA PRO A 388 1.82 -17.60 3.82
C PRO A 388 2.46 -18.91 3.35
N ILE A 389 2.99 -18.95 2.13
CA ILE A 389 3.58 -20.18 1.59
C ILE A 389 4.92 -20.50 2.26
N MET A 390 5.73 -19.50 2.57
CA MET A 390 6.97 -19.69 3.32
C MET A 390 6.69 -20.17 4.74
N THR A 391 5.65 -19.64 5.39
CA THR A 391 5.15 -20.13 6.69
C THR A 391 4.75 -21.59 6.61
N ALA A 392 4.07 -22.01 5.54
CA ALA A 392 3.68 -23.41 5.36
C ALA A 392 4.87 -24.36 5.28
N TYR A 393 5.90 -23.99 4.53
CA TYR A 393 7.16 -24.74 4.49
C TYR A 393 7.86 -24.74 5.86
N GLY A 394 7.87 -23.61 6.58
CA GLY A 394 8.45 -23.51 7.92
C GLY A 394 7.73 -24.41 8.92
N VAL A 395 6.39 -24.42 8.95
CA VAL A 395 5.58 -25.29 9.81
C VAL A 395 5.78 -26.76 9.44
N ALA A 396 5.77 -27.09 8.14
CA ALA A 396 6.02 -28.47 7.68
C ALA A 396 7.41 -28.97 8.10
N PHE A 397 8.43 -28.14 7.93
CA PHE A 397 9.80 -28.47 8.36
C PHE A 397 9.92 -28.65 9.88
N LEU A 398 9.33 -27.74 10.65
CA LEU A 398 9.27 -27.86 12.10
C LEU A 398 8.55 -29.16 12.52
N SER A 399 7.45 -29.51 11.86
CA SER A 399 6.71 -30.75 12.13
C SER A 399 7.56 -31.99 11.89
N ILE A 400 8.40 -31.99 10.84
CA ILE A 400 9.34 -33.09 10.56
C ILE A 400 10.41 -33.18 11.67
N LEU A 401 10.99 -32.06 12.09
CA LEU A 401 11.96 -32.05 13.17
C LEU A 401 11.34 -32.51 14.49
N TRP A 402 10.15 -32.00 14.82
CA TRP A 402 9.41 -32.33 16.04
C TRP A 402 9.10 -33.83 16.11
N SER A 403 8.70 -34.44 15.00
CA SER A 403 8.37 -35.87 14.93
C SER A 403 9.56 -36.82 15.15
N ARG A 404 10.80 -36.29 15.13
CA ARG A 404 12.03 -37.07 15.34
C ARG A 404 12.51 -37.07 16.80
N LEU A 405 11.86 -36.29 17.67
CA LEU A 405 12.25 -36.21 19.08
C LEU A 405 11.71 -37.44 19.83
N GLU A 406 12.57 -38.12 20.57
CA GLU A 406 12.25 -39.37 21.27
C GLU A 406 11.07 -39.22 22.24
N PHE A 407 11.01 -38.11 22.98
CA PHE A 407 9.91 -37.86 23.91
C PHE A 407 8.55 -37.61 23.21
N VAL A 408 8.56 -37.19 21.96
CA VAL A 408 7.36 -37.02 21.13
C VAL A 408 6.91 -38.36 20.58
N ILE A 409 7.84 -39.24 20.26
CA ILE A 409 7.57 -40.60 19.78
C ILE A 409 6.88 -41.39 20.89
N SER A 410 7.39 -41.26 22.13
CA SER A 410 6.87 -41.98 23.30
C SER A 410 5.54 -41.45 23.85
N THR A 411 5.21 -40.15 23.60
CA THR A 411 4.05 -39.50 24.20
C THR A 411 3.10 -38.93 23.12
N PRO A 412 2.02 -39.65 22.76
CA PRO A 412 1.09 -39.24 21.69
C PRO A 412 0.47 -37.85 21.89
N ALA A 413 0.26 -37.42 23.13
CA ALA A 413 -0.28 -36.09 23.47
C ALA A 413 0.60 -34.94 22.97
N LEU A 414 1.93 -35.15 22.92
CA LEU A 414 2.88 -34.11 22.49
C LEU A 414 3.00 -33.98 20.97
N ARG A 415 2.39 -34.90 20.21
CA ARG A 415 2.54 -34.95 18.74
C ARG A 415 2.12 -33.66 18.01
N ASN A 416 1.14 -32.93 18.51
CA ASN A 416 0.63 -31.70 17.90
C ASN A 416 0.97 -30.41 18.67
N VAL A 417 1.68 -30.49 19.77
CA VAL A 417 1.96 -29.33 20.65
C VAL A 417 2.72 -28.23 19.94
N HIS A 418 3.65 -28.57 19.04
CA HIS A 418 4.41 -27.60 18.26
C HIS A 418 3.52 -26.68 17.41
N HIS A 419 2.39 -27.17 16.88
CA HIS A 419 1.45 -26.33 16.15
C HIS A 419 0.80 -25.28 17.05
N ILE A 420 0.44 -25.68 18.27
CA ILE A 420 -0.17 -24.78 19.27
C ILE A 420 0.87 -23.72 19.69
N VAL A 421 2.10 -24.12 19.97
CA VAL A 421 3.19 -23.20 20.32
C VAL A 421 3.43 -22.18 19.20
N VAL A 422 3.52 -22.65 17.95
CA VAL A 422 3.70 -21.76 16.77
C VAL A 422 2.56 -20.75 16.67
N VAL A 423 1.31 -21.20 16.81
CA VAL A 423 0.14 -20.31 16.75
C VAL A 423 0.21 -19.27 17.88
N ILE A 424 0.47 -19.67 19.11
CA ILE A 424 0.55 -18.74 20.24
C ILE A 424 1.66 -17.71 20.01
N VAL A 425 2.88 -18.17 19.73
CA VAL A 425 4.06 -17.29 19.60
C VAL A 425 3.89 -16.29 18.46
N CYS A 426 3.44 -16.74 17.27
CA CYS A 426 3.27 -15.87 16.13
C CYS A 426 2.04 -14.94 16.23
N SER A 427 1.03 -15.28 17.06
CA SER A 427 -0.14 -14.43 17.27
C SER A 427 0.04 -13.42 18.40
N LEU A 428 1.08 -13.55 19.23
CA LEU A 428 1.34 -12.68 20.39
C LEU A 428 1.30 -11.18 20.04
N PRO A 429 1.93 -10.67 18.96
CA PRO A 429 1.92 -9.25 18.67
C PRO A 429 0.50 -8.68 18.57
N LEU A 430 -0.38 -9.35 17.83
CA LEU A 430 -1.77 -8.92 17.71
C LEU A 430 -2.53 -9.09 19.04
N LEU A 431 -2.38 -10.22 19.71
CA LEU A 431 -3.10 -10.52 20.95
C LEU A 431 -2.74 -9.54 22.07
N LEU A 432 -1.48 -9.12 22.17
CA LEU A 432 -1.03 -8.15 23.17
C LEU A 432 -1.46 -6.71 22.83
N SER A 433 -1.49 -6.35 21.55
CA SER A 433 -1.90 -5.01 21.11
C SER A 433 -3.42 -4.82 21.07
N LEU A 434 -4.19 -5.90 20.88
CA LEU A 434 -5.65 -5.84 20.68
C LEU A 434 -6.42 -5.19 21.85
N PRO A 435 -6.19 -5.53 23.14
CA PRO A 435 -6.91 -4.93 24.26
C PRO A 435 -6.72 -3.41 24.34
N GLN A 436 -5.48 -2.94 24.15
CA GLN A 436 -5.17 -1.52 24.14
C GLN A 436 -5.84 -0.80 22.97
N ARG A 437 -5.83 -1.39 21.77
CA ARG A 437 -6.49 -0.84 20.59
C ARG A 437 -8.01 -0.78 20.75
N VAL A 438 -8.61 -1.84 21.32
CA VAL A 438 -10.06 -1.88 21.59
C VAL A 438 -10.43 -0.83 22.62
N SER A 439 -9.68 -0.72 23.71
CA SER A 439 -9.90 0.31 24.74
C SER A 439 -9.80 1.72 24.13
N ALA A 440 -8.75 2.01 23.38
CA ALA A 440 -8.60 3.27 22.66
C ALA A 440 -9.75 3.49 21.65
N GLY A 441 -10.22 2.41 21.00
CA GLY A 441 -11.35 2.43 20.07
C GLY A 441 -12.64 2.87 20.74
N ILE A 442 -12.92 2.37 21.91
CA ILE A 442 -14.12 2.69 22.68
C ILE A 442 -14.02 4.12 23.26
N GLN A 443 -12.88 4.46 23.87
CA GLN A 443 -12.69 5.76 24.52
C GLN A 443 -12.76 6.95 23.55
N ASN A 444 -12.19 6.81 22.34
CA ASN A 444 -12.19 7.88 21.33
C ASN A 444 -13.56 8.07 20.66
N ARG A 445 -14.52 7.18 20.87
CA ARG A 445 -15.87 7.30 20.30
C ARG A 445 -16.70 8.34 21.04
N ASP A 446 -16.46 8.49 22.35
CA ASP A 446 -17.33 9.29 23.22
C ASP A 446 -16.68 10.60 23.71
N ARG A 447 -15.40 10.80 23.46
CA ARG A 447 -14.69 12.02 23.85
C ARG A 447 -14.38 12.83 22.62
N GLY A 448 -14.98 14.02 22.51
CA GLY A 448 -14.65 15.06 21.53
C GLY A 448 -13.21 15.58 21.72
N GLY A 449 -12.24 14.68 21.76
CA GLY A 449 -10.83 15.00 21.87
C GLY A 449 -10.25 15.38 20.50
N ILE A 450 -9.08 16.02 20.52
CA ILE A 450 -8.33 16.36 19.32
C ILE A 450 -8.01 15.05 18.58
N PRO A 451 -8.38 14.91 17.30
CA PRO A 451 -8.12 13.70 16.53
C PRO A 451 -6.61 13.40 16.46
N SER A 452 -6.23 12.14 16.66
CA SER A 452 -4.85 11.75 16.44
C SER A 452 -4.50 11.84 14.95
N TRP A 453 -3.32 12.29 14.65
CA TRP A 453 -2.84 12.45 13.29
C TRP A 453 -1.67 11.50 12.99
N PRO A 454 -1.56 10.91 11.78
CA PRO A 454 -2.69 10.43 10.98
C PRO A 454 -3.46 9.34 11.72
N PRO A 455 -4.72 8.98 11.38
CA PRO A 455 -5.37 9.13 10.09
C PRO A 455 -6.49 10.19 10.01
N TYR A 456 -6.75 10.98 11.02
CA TYR A 456 -7.94 11.86 11.05
C TYR A 456 -7.81 13.12 10.17
N TYR A 457 -7.52 12.93 8.88
CA TYR A 457 -7.49 14.03 7.90
C TYR A 457 -8.87 14.54 7.52
N ALA A 458 -9.87 13.65 7.53
CA ALA A 458 -11.14 13.90 6.90
C ALA A 458 -11.89 15.13 7.46
N PRO A 459 -12.04 15.34 8.80
CA PRO A 459 -12.75 16.50 9.31
C PRO A 459 -12.13 17.83 8.87
N ALA A 460 -10.80 17.96 8.97
CA ALA A 460 -10.11 19.18 8.60
C ALA A 460 -10.27 19.52 7.12
N LEU A 461 -10.16 18.52 6.26
CA LEU A 461 -10.12 18.73 4.82
C LEU A 461 -11.51 18.72 4.20
N ASN A 462 -12.40 17.81 4.61
CA ASN A 462 -13.74 17.69 4.04
C ASN A 462 -14.72 18.73 4.58
N LEU A 463 -14.70 18.98 5.90
CA LEU A 463 -15.64 19.91 6.53
C LEU A 463 -15.17 21.36 6.48
N ASN A 464 -13.85 21.63 6.54
CA ASN A 464 -13.32 22.98 6.59
C ASN A 464 -12.68 23.42 5.28
N LEU A 465 -11.58 22.81 4.86
CA LEU A 465 -10.82 23.27 3.68
C LEU A 465 -11.68 23.26 2.41
N LYS A 466 -12.51 22.25 2.22
CA LYS A 466 -13.41 22.14 1.08
C LYS A 466 -14.40 23.31 0.97
N LYS A 467 -14.83 23.89 2.10
CA LYS A 467 -15.73 25.06 2.12
C LYS A 467 -14.99 26.35 1.77
N ILE A 468 -13.71 26.44 2.11
CA ILE A 468 -12.87 27.64 1.93
C ILE A 468 -12.40 27.77 0.49
N VAL A 469 -12.03 26.66 -0.16
CA VAL A 469 -11.39 26.65 -1.47
C VAL A 469 -12.35 26.22 -2.57
N PRO A 470 -12.58 27.06 -3.60
CA PRO A 470 -13.38 26.72 -4.79
C PRO A 470 -12.79 25.53 -5.57
N GLU A 471 -13.63 24.85 -6.36
CA GLU A 471 -13.20 23.69 -7.16
C GLU A 471 -12.24 24.06 -8.31
N SER A 472 -12.33 25.28 -8.80
CA SER A 472 -11.47 25.79 -9.87
C SER A 472 -10.05 26.13 -9.44
N GLN A 473 -9.79 26.23 -8.12
CA GLN A 473 -8.51 26.62 -7.59
C GLN A 473 -7.68 25.41 -7.15
N VAL A 474 -6.36 25.54 -7.27
CA VAL A 474 -5.42 24.51 -6.79
C VAL A 474 -4.89 24.85 -5.40
N ILE A 475 -4.40 23.84 -4.69
CA ILE A 475 -3.79 23.98 -3.36
C ILE A 475 -2.41 23.33 -3.40
N PHE A 476 -1.38 24.05 -2.94
CA PHE A 476 -0.10 23.43 -2.64
C PHE A 476 -0.17 22.78 -1.25
N SER A 477 0.34 21.58 -1.09
CA SER A 477 0.36 20.92 0.21
C SER A 477 1.57 19.99 0.37
N ASP A 478 1.98 19.80 1.61
CA ASP A 478 2.92 18.76 2.02
C ASP A 478 2.28 17.36 1.99
N GLN A 479 0.93 17.28 1.96
CA GLN A 479 0.17 16.03 1.83
C GLN A 479 -0.96 16.14 0.78
N PRO A 480 -0.62 16.27 -0.50
CA PRO A 480 -1.58 16.52 -1.57
C PRO A 480 -2.58 15.38 -1.77
N TRP A 481 -2.19 14.12 -1.49
CA TRP A 481 -3.09 12.96 -1.53
C TRP A 481 -4.28 13.10 -0.59
N ALA A 482 -4.06 13.62 0.62
CA ALA A 482 -5.14 13.81 1.59
C ALA A 482 -6.08 14.94 1.14
N VAL A 483 -5.54 16.04 0.58
CA VAL A 483 -6.33 17.14 0.02
C VAL A 483 -7.15 16.63 -1.17
N ALA A 484 -6.53 15.91 -2.10
CA ALA A 484 -7.21 15.35 -3.27
C ALA A 484 -8.34 14.38 -2.88
N TRP A 485 -8.12 13.52 -1.89
CA TRP A 485 -9.11 12.53 -1.47
C TRP A 485 -10.23 13.13 -0.61
N TYR A 486 -9.90 13.87 0.46
CA TYR A 486 -10.91 14.35 1.42
C TYR A 486 -11.54 15.68 1.02
N ALA A 487 -10.76 16.67 0.58
CA ALA A 487 -11.30 17.95 0.15
C ALA A 487 -11.84 17.92 -1.28
N ASP A 488 -11.51 16.89 -2.05
CA ASP A 488 -11.88 16.76 -3.46
C ASP A 488 -11.43 17.98 -4.29
N ARG A 489 -10.22 18.46 -4.01
CA ARG A 489 -9.58 19.61 -4.68
C ARG A 489 -8.29 19.16 -5.37
N ILE A 490 -7.94 19.86 -6.45
CA ILE A 490 -6.64 19.64 -7.09
C ILE A 490 -5.56 20.13 -6.14
N SER A 491 -4.61 19.25 -5.84
CA SER A 491 -3.52 19.57 -4.95
C SER A 491 -2.18 19.24 -5.57
N ILE A 492 -1.30 20.23 -5.56
CA ILE A 492 0.07 20.11 -6.07
C ILE A 492 0.97 19.81 -4.86
N TRP A 493 1.83 18.81 -5.01
CA TRP A 493 2.80 18.53 -3.97
C TRP A 493 3.78 19.69 -3.85
N LEU A 494 3.92 20.23 -2.64
CA LEU A 494 4.77 21.39 -2.37
C LEU A 494 6.21 21.09 -2.79
N PRO A 495 6.75 21.78 -3.82
CA PRO A 495 8.15 21.64 -4.21
C PRO A 495 9.09 21.99 -3.06
N PRO A 496 10.31 21.43 -3.02
CA PRO A 496 11.27 21.76 -1.96
C PRO A 496 11.92 23.13 -2.15
N ASP A 497 11.97 23.64 -3.36
CA ASP A 497 12.61 24.92 -3.71
C ASP A 497 11.59 25.93 -4.24
N ARG A 498 11.91 27.20 -4.05
CA ARG A 498 11.10 28.35 -4.46
C ARG A 498 10.90 28.39 -5.98
N ALA A 499 11.94 28.10 -6.76
CA ALA A 499 11.87 28.20 -8.22
C ALA A 499 10.86 27.21 -8.80
N GLY A 500 10.85 25.98 -8.29
CA GLY A 500 9.86 24.97 -8.66
C GLY A 500 8.45 25.36 -8.25
N PHE A 501 8.28 25.95 -7.08
CA PHE A 501 6.99 26.47 -6.63
C PHE A 501 6.49 27.60 -7.55
N GLU A 502 7.30 28.63 -7.82
CA GLU A 502 6.93 29.77 -8.67
C GLU A 502 6.59 29.33 -10.10
N LYS A 503 7.32 28.34 -10.65
CA LYS A 503 7.00 27.77 -11.96
C LYS A 503 5.58 27.18 -12.00
N LEU A 504 5.21 26.36 -11.01
CA LEU A 504 3.90 25.72 -10.96
C LEU A 504 2.78 26.70 -10.59
N ASP A 505 3.06 27.69 -9.76
CA ASP A 505 2.12 28.72 -9.36
C ASP A 505 1.79 29.67 -10.52
N ASN A 506 2.78 30.02 -11.34
CA ASN A 506 2.57 30.78 -12.57
C ASN A 506 1.76 29.95 -13.59
N ALA A 507 2.11 28.67 -13.79
CA ALA A 507 1.35 27.77 -14.66
C ALA A 507 -0.12 27.65 -14.23
N ALA A 508 -0.39 27.59 -12.91
CA ALA A 508 -1.74 27.56 -12.38
C ALA A 508 -2.49 28.87 -12.68
N THR A 509 -1.80 30.01 -12.62
CA THR A 509 -2.40 31.31 -12.93
C THR A 509 -2.71 31.45 -14.41
N ASP A 510 -1.79 31.02 -15.29
CA ASP A 510 -1.95 31.08 -16.76
C ASP A 510 -3.11 30.18 -17.24
N LEU A 511 -3.48 29.18 -16.46
CA LEU A 511 -4.59 28.25 -16.75
C LEU A 511 -5.91 28.60 -16.06
N ASP A 512 -6.07 29.82 -15.56
CA ASP A 512 -7.26 30.26 -14.79
C ASP A 512 -7.58 29.37 -13.56
N SER A 513 -6.59 28.61 -13.09
CA SER A 513 -6.67 27.72 -11.93
C SER A 513 -5.81 28.24 -10.77
N ALA A 514 -5.77 29.55 -10.58
CA ALA A 514 -4.91 30.21 -9.61
C ALA A 514 -4.88 29.50 -8.25
N ALA A 515 -3.71 29.40 -7.64
CA ALA A 515 -3.58 28.74 -6.35
C ALA A 515 -4.28 29.53 -5.23
N ALA A 516 -5.12 28.83 -4.47
CA ALA A 516 -5.84 29.38 -3.31
C ALA A 516 -4.88 29.61 -2.13
N GLY A 517 -3.85 28.77 -2.01
CA GLY A 517 -2.90 28.86 -0.92
C GLY A 517 -2.05 27.63 -0.74
N ILE A 518 -1.32 27.61 0.38
CA ILE A 518 -0.41 26.54 0.79
C ILE A 518 -0.90 25.94 2.10
N LEU A 519 -1.18 24.64 2.11
CA LEU A 519 -1.58 23.91 3.31
C LEU A 519 -0.40 23.15 3.88
N ILE A 520 -0.07 23.42 5.15
CA ILE A 520 0.92 22.69 5.93
C ILE A 520 0.23 21.87 7.01
N THR A 521 0.51 20.58 7.07
CA THR A 521 -0.16 19.61 7.94
C THR A 521 0.72 19.18 9.13
N PRO A 522 0.17 18.51 10.16
CA PRO A 522 0.93 18.00 11.30
C PRO A 522 2.04 17.01 10.94
N SER A 523 1.99 16.38 9.79
CA SER A 523 3.09 15.52 9.33
C SER A 523 4.42 16.27 9.17
N SER A 524 4.33 17.56 8.90
CA SER A 524 5.51 18.45 8.86
C SER A 524 5.99 18.83 10.25
N TYR A 525 5.08 18.87 11.23
CA TYR A 525 5.38 19.25 12.61
C TYR A 525 5.75 18.05 13.49
N GLY A 526 5.27 16.87 13.16
CA GLY A 526 5.48 15.64 13.93
C GLY A 526 6.85 15.00 13.74
N MET A 527 7.79 15.70 13.12
CA MET A 527 9.16 15.21 12.98
C MET A 527 9.85 15.17 14.36
N ASN A 528 10.33 14.00 14.73
CA ASN A 528 11.04 13.77 15.98
C ASN A 528 12.38 14.53 16.04
N ASN A 529 12.90 14.94 14.88
CA ASN A 529 14.16 15.67 14.78
C ASN A 529 13.93 16.96 14.00
N LEU A 530 14.10 18.10 14.67
CA LEU A 530 13.98 19.43 14.04
C LEU A 530 14.96 19.63 12.88
N MET A 531 16.09 18.91 12.86
CA MET A 531 17.06 18.96 11.76
C MET A 531 16.55 18.35 10.46
N ASP A 532 15.51 17.50 10.52
CA ASP A 532 14.91 16.90 9.33
C ASP A 532 14.02 17.89 8.57
N ILE A 533 13.50 18.94 9.25
CA ILE A 533 12.66 19.96 8.63
C ILE A 533 13.41 20.70 7.51
N PRO A 534 14.62 21.27 7.75
CA PRO A 534 15.39 21.94 6.70
C PRO A 534 15.78 21.03 5.54
N SER A 535 16.09 19.76 5.80
CA SER A 535 16.43 18.81 4.74
C SER A 535 15.26 18.50 3.83
N LYS A 536 14.05 18.37 4.39
CA LYS A 536 12.84 17.99 3.67
C LYS A 536 12.12 19.17 3.00
N TYR A 537 12.11 20.35 3.66
CA TYR A 537 11.34 21.51 3.19
C TYR A 537 12.21 22.60 2.59
N LYS A 538 13.56 22.52 2.70
CA LYS A 538 14.53 23.43 2.11
C LYS A 538 14.11 24.90 2.26
N ASP A 539 13.71 25.56 1.16
CA ASP A 539 13.32 26.99 1.17
C ASP A 539 12.04 27.26 1.99
N PHE A 540 11.16 26.26 2.18
CA PHE A 540 9.91 26.41 2.95
C PHE A 540 10.05 26.09 4.44
N THR A 541 11.28 25.94 4.95
CA THR A 541 11.56 25.62 6.36
C THR A 541 10.95 26.65 7.32
N SER A 542 11.09 27.94 7.02
CA SER A 542 10.55 29.04 7.84
C SER A 542 9.03 28.97 7.97
N MET A 543 8.34 28.66 6.88
CA MET A 543 6.88 28.48 6.85
C MET A 543 6.43 27.30 7.72
N VAL A 544 7.14 26.17 7.68
CA VAL A 544 6.82 24.98 8.48
C VAL A 544 7.02 25.26 9.97
N ILE A 545 8.15 25.86 10.35
CA ILE A 545 8.44 26.20 11.76
C ILE A 545 7.43 27.22 12.29
N ASP A 546 7.07 28.19 11.48
CA ASP A 546 6.09 29.22 11.82
C ASP A 546 4.70 28.66 12.06
N GLY A 547 4.25 27.79 11.15
CA GLY A 547 2.97 27.09 11.30
C GLY A 547 2.92 26.23 12.57
N GLN A 548 4.01 25.57 12.92
CA GLN A 548 4.13 24.81 14.17
C GLN A 548 4.05 25.73 15.39
N ALA A 549 4.80 26.84 15.38
CA ALA A 549 4.80 27.81 16.48
C ALA A 549 3.40 28.42 16.67
N MET A 550 2.72 28.79 15.60
CA MET A 550 1.36 29.35 15.66
C MET A 550 0.34 28.37 16.27
N ILE A 551 0.44 27.10 15.91
CA ILE A 551 -0.44 26.07 16.47
C ILE A 551 -0.15 25.83 17.96
N ALA A 552 1.13 25.80 18.34
CA ALA A 552 1.54 25.56 19.71
C ALA A 552 1.18 26.72 20.67
N THR A 553 1.33 27.96 20.19
CA THR A 553 1.16 29.17 21.03
C THR A 553 -0.21 29.83 20.87
N GLY A 554 -0.96 29.52 19.82
CA GLY A 554 -2.21 30.18 19.47
C GLY A 554 -2.03 31.64 19.02
N THR A 555 -0.81 32.08 18.79
CA THR A 555 -0.48 33.46 18.42
C THR A 555 0.16 33.55 17.04
N THR A 556 -0.16 34.62 16.33
CA THR A 556 0.49 35.01 15.07
C THR A 556 1.77 35.82 15.32
N ALA A 557 2.56 35.46 16.36
CA ALA A 557 3.77 36.21 16.72
C ALA A 557 4.71 36.34 15.52
N THR A 558 5.51 37.43 15.53
CA THR A 558 6.47 37.81 14.48
C THR A 558 7.16 36.59 13.87
N SER A 559 6.83 36.32 12.69
CA SER A 559 7.09 35.06 12.09
C SER A 559 8.42 35.04 11.35
N LEU A 560 9.06 33.89 11.42
CA LEU A 560 10.24 33.63 10.58
C LEU A 560 9.85 33.67 9.10
N TYR A 561 8.63 33.28 8.78
CA TYR A 561 8.08 33.32 7.44
C TYR A 561 8.01 34.74 6.87
N ASP A 562 7.50 35.73 7.62
CA ASP A 562 7.41 37.11 7.16
C ASP A 562 8.81 37.78 6.95
N LYS A 563 9.81 37.29 7.65
CA LYS A 563 11.18 37.83 7.59
C LYS A 563 12.07 37.04 6.62
N ASP A 564 11.55 35.98 6.03
CA ASP A 564 12.33 35.15 5.12
C ASP A 564 12.46 35.82 3.74
N ARG A 565 13.65 36.38 3.48
CA ARG A 565 13.95 37.02 2.19
C ARG A 565 13.83 36.06 1.00
N LYS A 566 14.02 34.75 1.21
CA LYS A 566 13.89 33.74 0.15
C LYS A 566 12.45 33.57 -0.26
N LEU A 567 11.51 33.73 0.66
CA LEU A 567 10.08 33.55 0.44
C LEU A 567 9.30 34.87 0.29
N GLU A 568 9.98 36.04 0.13
CA GLU A 568 9.33 37.35 0.07
C GLU A 568 8.18 37.40 -0.95
N ALA A 569 8.36 36.81 -2.13
CA ALA A 569 7.31 36.75 -3.16
C ALA A 569 6.13 35.85 -2.75
N VAL A 570 6.41 34.76 -2.05
CA VAL A 570 5.39 33.82 -1.53
C VAL A 570 4.61 34.48 -0.40
N VAL A 571 5.31 35.19 0.53
CA VAL A 571 4.68 35.94 1.62
C VAL A 571 3.73 37.02 1.08
N LYS A 572 4.17 37.78 0.07
CA LYS A 572 3.34 38.81 -0.57
C LYS A 572 2.10 38.21 -1.24
N ARG A 573 2.19 36.99 -1.80
CA ARG A 573 1.10 36.34 -2.50
C ARG A 573 0.13 35.61 -1.57
N TYR A 574 0.63 35.05 -0.46
CA TYR A 574 -0.13 34.28 0.54
C TYR A 574 0.02 34.88 1.95
N PRO A 575 -0.44 36.12 2.19
CA PRO A 575 -0.17 36.82 3.45
C PRO A 575 -1.08 36.37 4.60
N TYR A 576 -2.23 35.73 4.29
CA TYR A 576 -3.21 35.39 5.31
C TYR A 576 -2.96 33.99 5.87
N ARG A 577 -2.84 33.88 7.19
CA ARG A 577 -2.67 32.62 7.90
C ARG A 577 -3.98 32.22 8.54
N VAL A 578 -4.49 31.08 8.13
CA VAL A 578 -5.73 30.52 8.64
C VAL A 578 -5.41 29.26 9.44
N PRO A 579 -5.36 29.33 10.78
CA PRO A 579 -5.14 28.16 11.59
C PRO A 579 -6.41 27.32 11.61
N LEU A 580 -6.30 26.07 11.22
CA LEU A 580 -7.32 25.05 11.43
C LEU A 580 -7.02 24.42 12.81
N LEU A 581 -7.22 25.20 13.88
CA LEU A 581 -6.70 24.95 15.23
C LEU A 581 -7.06 23.58 15.79
N GLY A 582 -8.29 23.13 15.60
CA GLY A 582 -8.73 21.81 16.06
C GLY A 582 -8.01 20.63 15.39
N TYR A 583 -7.24 20.88 14.33
CA TYR A 583 -6.60 19.85 13.51
C TYR A 583 -5.09 20.04 13.33
N PHE A 584 -4.51 21.01 14.01
CA PHE A 584 -3.07 21.31 13.94
C PHE A 584 -2.56 21.57 12.51
N MET A 585 -3.37 22.22 11.66
CA MET A 585 -3.01 22.60 10.30
C MET A 585 -2.97 24.10 10.14
N THR A 586 -2.13 24.58 9.22
CA THR A 586 -2.06 25.99 8.84
C THR A 586 -2.26 26.13 7.34
N PHE A 587 -3.25 26.94 6.95
CA PHE A 587 -3.50 27.30 5.57
C PHE A 587 -3.04 28.73 5.31
N TYR A 588 -2.03 28.91 4.46
CA TYR A 588 -1.55 30.20 4.00
C TYR A 588 -2.33 30.59 2.76
N SER A 589 -3.24 31.57 2.90
CA SER A 589 -4.20 31.94 1.86
C SER A 589 -3.83 33.22 1.13
N ALA A 590 -4.18 33.27 -0.17
CA ALA A 590 -4.08 34.48 -0.98
C ALA A 590 -5.16 35.53 -0.64
N LYS A 591 -6.29 35.13 -0.05
CA LYS A 591 -7.43 35.98 0.29
C LYS A 591 -7.78 35.83 1.77
N PRO A 592 -8.32 36.89 2.40
CA PRO A 592 -8.81 36.78 3.77
C PRO A 592 -9.95 35.76 3.82
N VAL A 593 -9.82 34.77 4.72
CA VAL A 593 -10.85 33.77 4.97
C VAL A 593 -11.67 34.23 6.16
N LYS A 594 -12.96 34.39 6.00
CA LYS A 594 -13.87 34.65 7.13
C LYS A 594 -14.03 33.35 7.91
N THR A 595 -13.43 33.30 9.08
CA THR A 595 -13.59 32.20 10.04
C THR A 595 -14.91 32.35 10.78
N SER A 596 -16.04 32.21 10.09
CA SER A 596 -17.37 32.39 10.71
C SER A 596 -17.79 31.21 11.61
N ASP A 597 -17.00 30.15 11.71
CA ASP A 597 -17.37 28.94 12.45
C ASP A 597 -16.16 28.30 13.17
N THR A 598 -15.34 29.08 13.86
CA THR A 598 -14.55 28.49 14.94
C THR A 598 -15.50 28.28 16.12
N PRO A 599 -15.81 27.04 16.52
CA PRO A 599 -16.53 26.86 17.79
C PRO A 599 -15.65 27.45 18.89
N ASP A 600 -16.27 28.33 19.70
CA ASP A 600 -15.67 28.82 20.93
C ASP A 600 -15.16 27.59 21.71
N ARG A 601 -13.93 27.67 22.18
CA ARG A 601 -13.34 26.59 23.00
C ARG A 601 -14.23 26.36 24.20
N PRO A 602 -14.55 25.08 24.57
CA PRO A 602 -15.02 24.76 25.89
C PRO A 602 -13.93 24.97 26.95
#